data_43a61bbe2f5e322028933fd91fbce480
#
_entry.id   43a61bbe2f5e322028933fd91fbce480
#
_cell.length_a   1.000
_cell.length_b   1.000
_cell.length_c   1.000
_cell.angle_alpha   90.00
_cell.angle_beta   90.00
_cell.angle_gamma   90.00
#
_symmetry.space_group_name_H-M   'P 1'
#
loop_
_entity.id
_entity.type
_entity.pdbx_description
1 polymer ?
#
loop_
_entity_poly.entity_id
_entity_poly.type
_entity_poly.pdbx_seq_one_letter_code
_entity_poly.pdbx_strand_id
1 'polypeptide(L)'
;MKKTLTNSFDKVFLTIEFDAANNWVYTNWRGVLPTERVIQGCQATIDFLQETPCANMLNDNREVVGSWSAANEWIAQNWMPQVLALGLRRFAHVVSPGIFGQASAAELVTRIGTSLEIRLFQDIELAKAWLHEV
;
A
#
# COMPACT_ATOMS: atom_id res chain seq x y z
N MET A 1 -15.73 -4.51 6.02
CA MET A 1 -14.66 -4.87 6.94
C MET A 1 -13.61 -3.79 6.97
N LYS A 2 -13.15 -3.41 8.14
CA LYS A 2 -12.22 -2.29 8.32
C LYS A 2 -11.29 -2.58 9.49
N LYS A 3 -10.01 -2.26 9.35
CA LYS A 3 -9.00 -2.41 10.39
C LYS A 3 -8.20 -1.13 10.52
N THR A 4 -7.91 -0.71 11.76
CA THR A 4 -7.16 0.51 12.05
C THR A 4 -5.98 0.16 12.96
N LEU A 5 -4.77 0.64 12.61
CA LEU A 5 -3.56 0.45 13.39
C LEU A 5 -3.08 1.79 13.95
N THR A 6 -2.66 1.76 15.21
CA THR A 6 -2.14 2.95 15.89
C THR A 6 -0.67 2.75 16.27
N ASN A 7 0.07 3.87 16.34
CA ASN A 7 1.45 3.86 16.80
C ASN A 7 1.52 4.00 18.34
N SER A 8 2.74 4.12 18.88
CA SER A 8 2.96 4.23 20.33
C SER A 8 2.40 5.53 20.95
N PHE A 9 2.00 6.51 20.13
CA PHE A 9 1.37 7.76 20.56
C PHE A 9 -0.15 7.74 20.39
N ASP A 10 -0.76 6.57 20.18
CA ASP A 10 -2.19 6.40 19.92
C ASP A 10 -2.67 7.15 18.67
N LYS A 11 -1.77 7.40 17.71
CA LYS A 11 -2.12 7.99 16.42
C LYS A 11 -2.32 6.90 15.38
N VAL A 12 -3.39 7.02 14.61
CA VAL A 12 -3.65 6.11 13.48
C VAL A 12 -2.57 6.33 12.42
N PHE A 13 -1.86 5.28 12.06
CA PHE A 13 -0.90 5.33 10.96
C PHE A 13 -1.33 4.51 9.75
N LEU A 14 -2.30 3.61 9.90
CA LEU A 14 -2.83 2.81 8.80
C LEU A 14 -4.29 2.47 9.03
N THR A 15 -5.09 2.65 8.00
CA THR A 15 -6.46 2.14 7.93
C THR A 15 -6.57 1.22 6.72
N ILE A 16 -7.16 0.04 6.90
CA ILE A 16 -7.38 -0.95 5.84
C ILE A 16 -8.88 -1.19 5.75
N GLU A 17 -9.44 -1.09 4.55
CA GLU A 17 -10.89 -1.21 4.35
C GLU A 17 -11.17 -1.92 3.02
N PHE A 18 -12.12 -2.87 3.02
CA PHE A 18 -12.59 -3.49 1.81
C PHE A 18 -13.77 -2.70 1.25
N ASP A 19 -13.64 -2.25 0.01
CA ASP A 19 -14.69 -1.56 -0.74
C ASP A 19 -15.36 -2.59 -1.65
N ALA A 20 -16.48 -3.14 -1.20
CA ALA A 20 -17.20 -4.18 -1.94
C ALA A 20 -17.78 -3.66 -3.25
N ALA A 21 -18.21 -2.40 -3.28
CA ALA A 21 -18.80 -1.80 -4.49
C ALA A 21 -17.78 -1.68 -5.62
N ASN A 22 -16.52 -1.40 -5.29
CA ASN A 22 -15.44 -1.19 -6.25
C ASN A 22 -14.52 -2.39 -6.38
N ASN A 23 -14.65 -3.37 -5.49
CA ASN A 23 -13.82 -4.58 -5.47
C ASN A 23 -12.33 -4.27 -5.34
N TRP A 24 -11.98 -3.48 -4.37
CA TRP A 24 -10.57 -3.27 -3.98
C TRP A 24 -10.42 -3.16 -2.47
N VAL A 25 -9.21 -3.43 -1.99
CA VAL A 25 -8.80 -3.11 -0.61
C VAL A 25 -8.18 -1.72 -0.63
N TYR A 26 -8.72 -0.82 0.18
CA TYR A 26 -8.20 0.53 0.34
C TYR A 26 -7.32 0.60 1.56
N THR A 27 -6.08 1.10 1.40
CA THR A 27 -5.14 1.33 2.49
C THR A 27 -4.78 2.80 2.56
N ASN A 28 -4.92 3.41 3.72
CA ASN A 28 -4.54 4.81 3.93
C ASN A 28 -3.46 4.88 5.01
N TRP A 29 -2.27 5.29 4.61
CA TRP A 29 -1.13 5.47 5.49
C TRP A 29 -1.01 6.93 5.89
N ARG A 30 -0.57 7.20 7.13
CA ARG A 30 -0.49 8.56 7.68
C ARG A 30 0.75 8.78 8.51
N GLY A 31 1.34 9.97 8.37
CA GLY A 31 2.42 10.46 9.20
C GLY A 31 3.79 9.95 8.80
N VAL A 32 4.73 10.04 9.72
CA VAL A 32 6.09 9.54 9.56
C VAL A 32 6.07 8.03 9.78
N LEU A 33 6.66 7.28 8.86
CA LEU A 33 6.62 5.81 8.89
C LEU A 33 8.03 5.23 9.03
N PRO A 34 8.50 4.99 10.27
CA PRO A 34 9.73 4.21 10.44
C PRO A 34 9.54 2.80 9.90
N THR A 35 10.63 2.14 9.55
CA THR A 35 10.62 0.82 8.94
C THR A 35 9.75 -0.18 9.70
N GLU A 36 9.83 -0.20 11.03
CA GLU A 36 9.03 -1.11 11.85
C GLU A 36 7.51 -0.88 11.70
N ARG A 37 7.09 0.38 11.46
CA ARG A 37 5.67 0.68 11.25
C ARG A 37 5.21 0.22 9.87
N VAL A 38 6.08 0.39 8.86
CA VAL A 38 5.78 -0.12 7.51
C VAL A 38 5.64 -1.65 7.55
N ILE A 39 6.56 -2.34 8.20
CA ILE A 39 6.52 -3.80 8.35
C ILE A 39 5.23 -4.24 9.06
N GLN A 40 4.91 -3.60 10.18
CA GLN A 40 3.70 -3.89 10.94
C GLN A 40 2.43 -3.73 10.09
N GLY A 41 2.34 -2.64 9.35
CA GLY A 41 1.21 -2.37 8.47
C GLY A 41 1.14 -3.35 7.29
N CYS A 42 2.27 -3.69 6.70
CA CYS A 42 2.33 -4.67 5.61
C CYS A 42 1.88 -6.05 6.08
N GLN A 43 2.28 -6.48 7.27
CA GLN A 43 1.81 -7.73 7.85
C GLN A 43 0.29 -7.70 8.08
N ALA A 44 -0.24 -6.58 8.52
CA ALA A 44 -1.69 -6.41 8.69
C ALA A 44 -2.44 -6.50 7.36
N THR A 45 -1.87 -5.97 6.26
CA THR A 45 -2.49 -6.11 4.93
C THR A 45 -2.46 -7.55 4.44
N ILE A 46 -1.40 -8.30 4.73
CA ILE A 46 -1.34 -9.73 4.42
C ILE A 46 -2.46 -10.47 5.15
N ASP A 47 -2.60 -10.26 6.45
CA ASP A 47 -3.66 -10.88 7.26
C ASP A 47 -5.04 -10.51 6.73
N PHE A 48 -5.23 -9.25 6.36
CA PHE A 48 -6.49 -8.76 5.81
C PHE A 48 -6.85 -9.46 4.49
N LEU A 49 -5.87 -9.62 3.59
CA LEU A 49 -6.07 -10.31 2.31
C LEU A 49 -6.32 -11.80 2.48
N GLN A 50 -5.81 -12.42 3.53
CA GLN A 50 -6.12 -13.81 3.86
C GLN A 50 -7.60 -13.99 4.18
N GLU A 51 -8.18 -13.07 4.93
CA GLU A 51 -9.60 -13.11 5.33
C GLU A 51 -10.51 -12.55 4.24
N THR A 52 -10.03 -11.60 3.45
CA THR A 52 -10.81 -10.93 2.42
C THR A 52 -10.00 -10.92 1.10
N PRO A 53 -9.97 -12.05 0.39
CA PRO A 53 -9.20 -12.13 -0.86
C PRO A 53 -9.65 -11.10 -1.89
N CYS A 54 -8.68 -10.42 -2.51
CA CYS A 54 -8.96 -9.37 -3.49
C CYS A 54 -7.78 -9.23 -4.43
N ALA A 55 -8.06 -9.01 -5.71
CA ALA A 55 -7.03 -8.85 -6.74
C ALA A 55 -6.51 -7.41 -6.84
N ASN A 56 -7.22 -6.44 -6.28
CA ASN A 56 -6.93 -5.01 -6.44
C ASN A 56 -6.71 -4.34 -5.10
N MET A 57 -5.69 -3.47 -5.03
CA MET A 57 -5.42 -2.65 -3.86
C MET A 57 -5.23 -1.20 -4.28
N LEU A 58 -5.91 -0.30 -3.56
CA LEU A 58 -5.74 1.14 -3.70
C LEU A 58 -4.98 1.64 -2.47
N ASN A 59 -3.70 1.93 -2.64
CA ASN A 59 -2.82 2.35 -1.56
C ASN A 59 -2.62 3.86 -1.58
N ASP A 60 -3.10 4.53 -0.55
CA ASP A 60 -3.14 5.98 -0.47
C ASP A 60 -2.10 6.49 0.52
N ASN A 61 -1.04 7.11 0.01
CA ASN A 61 0.03 7.70 0.80
C ASN A 61 -0.01 9.24 0.83
N ARG A 62 -1.13 9.86 0.46
CA ARG A 62 -1.21 11.34 0.40
C ARG A 62 -0.91 12.01 1.74
N GLU A 63 -1.14 11.32 2.85
CA GLU A 63 -0.91 11.86 4.19
C GLU A 63 0.40 11.35 4.83
N VAL A 64 1.24 10.64 4.08
CA VAL A 64 2.54 10.18 4.54
C VAL A 64 3.55 11.32 4.47
N VAL A 65 4.39 11.45 5.50
CA VAL A 65 5.41 12.48 5.61
C VAL A 65 6.80 11.84 5.55
N GLY A 66 7.65 12.35 4.66
CA GLY A 66 9.04 11.94 4.56
C GLY A 66 9.28 10.65 3.78
N SER A 67 10.49 10.10 3.92
CA SER A 67 10.93 8.90 3.23
C SER A 67 10.59 7.64 4.02
N TRP A 68 10.25 6.58 3.30
CA TRP A 68 10.07 5.24 3.86
C TRP A 68 10.88 4.20 3.07
N SER A 69 11.85 4.66 2.26
CA SER A 69 12.62 3.79 1.36
C SER A 69 13.42 2.71 2.08
N ALA A 70 13.78 2.93 3.36
CA ALA A 70 14.48 1.92 4.16
C ALA A 70 13.68 0.61 4.31
N ALA A 71 12.37 0.64 4.12
CA ALA A 71 11.52 -0.54 4.19
C ALA A 71 11.40 -1.29 2.86
N ASN A 72 11.84 -0.70 1.75
CA ASN A 72 11.56 -1.22 0.40
C ASN A 72 12.14 -2.61 0.15
N GLU A 73 13.33 -2.90 0.66
CA GLU A 73 13.92 -4.23 0.53
C GLU A 73 13.05 -5.29 1.20
N TRP A 74 12.61 -5.02 2.42
CA TRP A 74 11.72 -5.92 3.15
C TRP A 74 10.38 -6.10 2.43
N ILE A 75 9.81 -5.00 1.92
CA ILE A 75 8.54 -5.04 1.17
C ILE A 75 8.68 -5.97 -0.04
N ALA A 76 9.73 -5.78 -0.83
CA ALA A 76 9.94 -6.56 -2.04
C ALA A 76 10.22 -8.03 -1.76
N GLN A 77 10.96 -8.34 -0.69
CA GLN A 77 11.37 -9.70 -0.37
C GLN A 77 10.36 -10.47 0.47
N ASN A 78 9.54 -9.79 1.26
CA ASN A 78 8.63 -10.46 2.21
C ASN A 78 7.15 -10.22 1.89
N TRP A 79 6.77 -8.95 1.70
CA TRP A 79 5.36 -8.60 1.47
C TRP A 79 4.89 -9.04 0.08
N MET A 80 5.63 -8.68 -0.94
CA MET A 80 5.22 -8.87 -2.33
C MET A 80 4.97 -10.35 -2.67
N PRO A 81 5.86 -11.32 -2.34
CA PRO A 81 5.58 -12.72 -2.63
C PRO A 81 4.33 -13.24 -1.92
N GLN A 82 4.07 -12.79 -0.71
CA GLN A 82 2.91 -13.25 0.06
C GLN A 82 1.60 -12.73 -0.51
N VAL A 83 1.53 -11.46 -0.89
CA VAL A 83 0.30 -10.90 -1.46
C VAL A 83 0.03 -11.43 -2.86
N LEU A 84 1.07 -11.74 -3.64
CA LEU A 84 0.90 -12.43 -4.92
C LEU A 84 0.31 -13.82 -4.73
N ALA A 85 0.79 -14.57 -3.74
CA ALA A 85 0.26 -15.89 -3.42
C ALA A 85 -1.19 -15.83 -2.97
N LEU A 86 -1.62 -14.72 -2.36
CA LEU A 86 -3.00 -14.50 -1.92
C LEU A 86 -3.91 -14.00 -3.03
N GLY A 87 -3.39 -13.73 -4.21
CA GLY A 87 -4.18 -13.36 -5.37
C GLY A 87 -4.15 -11.88 -5.74
N LEU A 88 -3.36 -11.04 -5.07
CA LEU A 88 -3.21 -9.65 -5.47
C LEU A 88 -2.57 -9.57 -6.86
N ARG A 89 -3.11 -8.72 -7.74
CA ARG A 89 -2.64 -8.56 -9.12
C ARG A 89 -2.30 -7.13 -9.46
N ARG A 90 -3.12 -6.18 -8.99
CA ARG A 90 -2.95 -4.75 -9.30
C ARG A 90 -2.86 -3.95 -8.02
N PHE A 91 -1.86 -3.08 -7.97
CA PHE A 91 -1.58 -2.21 -6.84
C PHE A 91 -1.45 -0.78 -7.34
N ALA A 92 -2.47 0.03 -7.07
CA ALA A 92 -2.46 1.45 -7.43
C ALA A 92 -1.94 2.24 -6.24
N HIS A 93 -0.80 2.91 -6.41
CA HIS A 93 -0.15 3.68 -5.34
C HIS A 93 -0.34 5.17 -5.59
N VAL A 94 -1.08 5.84 -4.72
CA VAL A 94 -1.23 7.29 -4.75
C VAL A 94 -0.11 7.89 -3.91
N VAL A 95 0.82 8.58 -4.57
CA VAL A 95 2.05 9.08 -3.93
C VAL A 95 1.77 10.27 -3.01
N SER A 96 2.61 10.44 -1.99
CA SER A 96 2.60 11.65 -1.19
C SER A 96 3.11 12.83 -2.03
N PRO A 97 2.72 14.08 -1.72
CA PRO A 97 3.12 15.25 -2.53
C PRO A 97 4.59 15.60 -2.42
N GLY A 98 5.31 15.12 -1.40
CA GLY A 98 6.72 15.44 -1.18
C GLY A 98 7.67 14.59 -2.02
N ILE A 99 8.87 15.16 -2.28
CA ILE A 99 9.90 14.48 -3.09
C ILE A 99 10.39 13.17 -2.46
N PHE A 100 10.44 13.09 -1.14
CA PHE A 100 10.94 11.90 -0.44
C PHE A 100 10.00 10.71 -0.58
N GLY A 101 8.69 10.96 -0.49
CA GLY A 101 7.69 9.90 -0.69
C GLY A 101 7.64 9.44 -2.14
N GLN A 102 7.76 10.36 -3.09
CA GLN A 102 7.80 10.03 -4.50
C GLN A 102 9.05 9.20 -4.85
N ALA A 103 10.20 9.56 -4.28
CA ALA A 103 11.43 8.81 -4.47
C ALA A 103 11.34 7.40 -3.86
N SER A 104 10.73 7.27 -2.68
CA SER A 104 10.52 5.98 -2.03
C SER A 104 9.64 5.06 -2.88
N ALA A 105 8.56 5.60 -3.44
CA ALA A 105 7.65 4.85 -4.29
C ALA A 105 8.33 4.40 -5.60
N ALA A 106 9.09 5.29 -6.24
CA ALA A 106 9.82 4.97 -7.47
C ALA A 106 10.85 3.85 -7.24
N GLU A 107 11.56 3.88 -6.12
CA GLU A 107 12.52 2.84 -5.77
C GLU A 107 11.81 1.50 -5.54
N LEU A 108 10.66 1.52 -4.87
CA LEU A 108 9.87 0.30 -4.64
C LEU A 108 9.46 -0.35 -5.95
N VAL A 109 8.98 0.45 -6.91
CA VAL A 109 8.60 -0.06 -8.24
C VAL A 109 9.78 -0.75 -8.91
N THR A 110 10.96 -0.16 -8.81
CA THR A 110 12.18 -0.75 -9.39
C THR A 110 12.50 -2.10 -8.75
N ARG A 111 12.35 -2.23 -7.44
CA ARG A 111 12.63 -3.47 -6.72
C ARG A 111 11.61 -4.57 -7.00
N ILE A 112 10.33 -4.21 -7.15
CA ILE A 112 9.26 -5.17 -7.43
C ILE A 112 9.32 -5.67 -8.88
N GLY A 113 9.73 -4.81 -9.81
CA GLY A 113 9.81 -5.16 -11.22
C GLY A 113 8.44 -5.48 -11.80
N THR A 114 8.34 -6.60 -12.52
CA THR A 114 7.11 -7.00 -13.23
C THR A 114 6.29 -8.06 -12.49
N SER A 115 6.72 -8.49 -11.31
CA SER A 115 6.04 -9.56 -10.55
C SER A 115 4.63 -9.16 -10.12
N LEU A 116 4.45 -7.90 -9.71
CA LEU A 116 3.17 -7.32 -9.34
C LEU A 116 2.93 -6.11 -10.25
N GLU A 117 1.72 -5.97 -10.78
CA GLU A 117 1.37 -4.79 -11.58
C GLU A 117 1.12 -3.63 -10.64
N ILE A 118 2.17 -2.82 -10.42
CA ILE A 118 2.14 -1.64 -9.57
C ILE A 118 2.25 -0.39 -10.43
N ARG A 119 1.38 0.59 -10.17
CA ARG A 119 1.40 1.85 -10.91
C ARG A 119 1.26 3.02 -9.95
N LEU A 120 2.06 4.08 -10.19
CA LEU A 120 2.09 5.28 -9.36
C LEU A 120 1.15 6.35 -9.93
N PHE A 121 0.42 7.02 -9.04
CA PHE A 121 -0.51 8.09 -9.40
C PHE A 121 -0.32 9.28 -8.47
N GLN A 122 -0.49 10.49 -9.02
CA GLN A 122 -0.56 11.72 -8.22
C GLN A 122 -2.01 12.09 -7.90
N ASP A 123 -2.96 11.53 -8.65
CA ASP A 123 -4.39 11.80 -8.52
C ASP A 123 -5.12 10.49 -8.20
N ILE A 124 -5.83 10.47 -7.08
CA ILE A 124 -6.55 9.27 -6.64
C ILE A 124 -7.66 8.84 -7.62
N GLU A 125 -8.28 9.80 -8.31
CA GLU A 125 -9.33 9.46 -9.27
C GLU A 125 -8.78 8.72 -10.49
N LEU A 126 -7.56 9.03 -10.90
CA LEU A 126 -6.87 8.28 -11.96
C LEU A 126 -6.49 6.87 -11.49
N ALA A 127 -6.09 6.73 -10.23
CA ALA A 127 -5.80 5.44 -9.65
C ALA A 127 -7.03 4.54 -9.61
N LYS A 128 -8.17 5.10 -9.19
CA LYS A 128 -9.45 4.38 -9.18
C LYS A 128 -9.87 3.96 -10.58
N ALA A 129 -9.74 4.86 -11.56
CA ALA A 129 -10.07 4.56 -12.94
C ALA A 129 -9.23 3.39 -13.48
N TRP A 130 -7.95 3.38 -13.19
CA TRP A 130 -7.07 2.29 -13.60
C TRP A 130 -7.46 0.95 -12.98
N LEU A 131 -7.85 0.93 -11.71
CA LEU A 131 -8.29 -0.30 -11.05
C LEU A 131 -9.60 -0.83 -11.60
N HIS A 132 -10.42 0.02 -12.23
CA HIS A 132 -11.66 -0.40 -12.88
C HIS A 132 -11.45 -0.94 -14.30
N GLU A 133 -10.26 -0.75 -14.87
CA GLU A 133 -9.95 -1.31 -16.20
C GLU A 133 -9.92 -2.83 -16.14
N VAL A 134 -10.45 -3.45 -17.17
CA VAL A 134 -10.51 -4.90 -17.29
C VAL A 134 -9.29 -5.44 -18.00
#